data_68c2aa8ec63cb0ebc9f98c5011cb7e73
#
_entry.id   68c2aa8ec63cb0ebc9f98c5011cb7e73
#
_cell.length_a   1.000
_cell.length_b   1.000
_cell.length_c   1.000
_cell.angle_alpha   90.00
_cell.angle_beta   90.00
_cell.angle_gamma   90.00
#
_symmetry.space_group_name_H-M   'P 1'
#
loop_
_entity.id
_entity.type
_entity.pdbx_description
1 polymer ?
#
loop_
_entity_poly.entity_id
_entity_poly.type
_entity_poly.pdbx_seq_one_letter_code
_entity_poly.pdbx_strand_id
1 'polypeptide(L)'
;MERITLIGLGYIGASIGYTLRLNHGKRYEVVGFDFDSAIQQKADKTGALDKSEWSMPDAVRDADKIVIATPASAARSILEDLASYL
;
A
#
# COMPACT_ATOMS: atom_id res chain seq x y z
N MET A 1 -6.49 16.09 0.99
CA MET A 1 -5.77 15.03 0.27
C MET A 1 -6.20 13.68 0.84
N GLU A 2 -6.58 12.77 -0.03
CA GLU A 2 -6.99 11.43 0.37
C GLU A 2 -5.78 10.53 0.59
N ARG A 3 -5.79 9.74 1.65
CA ARG A 3 -4.72 8.78 1.91
C ARG A 3 -5.15 7.41 1.44
N ILE A 4 -4.35 6.82 0.55
CA ILE A 4 -4.57 5.47 0.02
C ILE A 4 -3.43 4.59 0.49
N THR A 5 -3.77 3.49 1.18
CA THR A 5 -2.79 2.50 1.59
C THR A 5 -2.83 1.31 0.66
N LEU A 6 -1.66 0.93 0.14
CA LEU A 6 -1.48 -0.25 -0.69
C LEU A 6 -0.87 -1.36 0.15
N ILE A 7 -1.56 -2.48 0.26
CA ILE A 7 -1.04 -3.69 0.90
C ILE A 7 -0.64 -4.65 -0.20
N GLY A 8 0.65 -4.91 -0.31
CA GLY A 8 1.20 -5.68 -1.41
C GLY A 8 1.77 -4.76 -2.49
N LEU A 9 3.09 -4.79 -2.64
CA LEU A 9 3.83 -3.86 -3.49
C LEU A 9 4.57 -4.57 -4.62
N GLY A 10 4.07 -5.74 -5.03
CA GLY A 10 4.54 -6.40 -6.22
C GLY A 10 4.18 -5.58 -7.45
N TYR A 11 4.26 -6.19 -8.63
CA TYR A 11 4.09 -5.48 -9.90
C TYR A 11 2.80 -4.66 -9.95
N ILE A 12 1.67 -5.27 -9.57
CA ILE A 12 0.37 -4.59 -9.66
C ILE A 12 0.26 -3.46 -8.63
N GLY A 13 0.60 -3.74 -7.37
CA GLY A 13 0.52 -2.72 -6.31
C GLY A 13 1.42 -1.53 -6.59
N ALA A 14 2.66 -1.78 -7.01
CA ALA A 14 3.59 -0.71 -7.35
C ALA A 14 3.11 0.09 -8.56
N SER A 15 2.50 -0.57 -9.55
CA SER A 15 1.94 0.11 -10.73
C SER A 15 0.79 1.03 -10.36
N ILE A 16 -0.08 0.61 -9.44
CA ILE A 16 -1.16 1.45 -8.95
C ILE A 16 -0.60 2.68 -8.26
N GLY A 17 0.36 2.49 -7.34
CA GLY A 17 0.97 3.60 -6.62
C GLY A 17 1.65 4.59 -7.55
N TYR A 18 2.44 4.09 -8.48
CA TYR A 18 3.11 4.93 -9.46
C TYR A 18 2.12 5.74 -10.29
N THR A 19 1.05 5.10 -10.75
CA THR A 19 0.03 5.78 -11.55
C THR A 19 -0.68 6.88 -10.77
N LEU A 20 -1.03 6.60 -9.52
CA LEU A 20 -1.67 7.59 -8.65
C LEU A 20 -0.78 8.81 -8.42
N ARG A 21 0.50 8.58 -8.17
CA ARG A 21 1.44 9.67 -7.93
C ARG A 21 1.73 10.47 -9.19
N LEU A 22 1.86 9.80 -10.32
CA LEU A 22 2.17 10.46 -11.58
C LEU A 22 1.02 11.32 -12.09
N ASN A 23 -0.20 10.81 -12.01
CA ASN A 23 -1.36 11.47 -12.60
C ASN A 23 -2.18 12.27 -11.58
N HIS A 24 -2.08 11.94 -10.29
CA HIS A 24 -2.95 12.50 -9.26
C HIS A 24 -2.19 12.82 -7.97
N GLY A 25 -0.90 13.14 -8.06
CA GLY A 25 -0.03 13.31 -6.91
C GLY A 25 -0.42 14.42 -5.94
N LYS A 26 -1.22 15.38 -6.39
CA LYS A 26 -1.74 16.44 -5.51
C LYS A 26 -3.05 16.03 -4.82
N ARG A 27 -3.63 14.93 -5.25
CA ARG A 27 -4.94 14.46 -4.78
C ARG A 27 -4.83 13.34 -3.78
N TYR A 28 -3.79 12.52 -3.90
CA TYR A 28 -3.62 11.33 -3.08
C TYR A 28 -2.25 11.28 -2.43
N GLU A 29 -2.24 10.85 -1.18
CA GLU A 29 -1.03 10.40 -0.51
C GLU A 29 -1.02 8.87 -0.56
N VAL A 30 0.04 8.29 -1.13
CA VAL A 30 0.15 6.85 -1.31
C VAL A 30 1.08 6.28 -0.24
N VAL A 31 0.52 5.45 0.63
CA VAL A 31 1.25 4.73 1.68
C VAL A 31 1.33 3.27 1.30
N GLY A 32 2.49 2.67 1.45
CA GLY A 32 2.69 1.28 1.05
C GLY A 32 3.24 0.39 2.14
N PHE A 33 2.81 -0.86 2.12
CA PHE A 33 3.32 -1.92 2.98
C PHE A 33 3.36 -3.24 2.23
N ASP A 34 4.45 -4.00 2.40
CA ASP A 34 4.57 -5.36 1.90
C ASP A 34 5.23 -6.21 2.98
N PHE A 35 4.78 -7.45 3.14
CA PHE A 35 5.39 -8.38 4.08
C PHE A 35 6.82 -8.77 3.67
N ASP A 36 7.15 -8.64 2.39
CA ASP A 36 8.50 -8.86 1.89
C ASP A 36 9.23 -7.53 1.84
N SER A 37 10.22 -7.36 2.72
CA SER A 37 10.94 -6.10 2.84
C SER A 37 11.72 -5.72 1.57
N ALA A 38 12.19 -6.70 0.81
CA ALA A 38 12.90 -6.42 -0.43
C ALA A 38 11.97 -5.83 -1.49
N ILE A 39 10.74 -6.37 -1.58
CA ILE A 39 9.72 -5.84 -2.48
C ILE A 39 9.33 -4.42 -2.05
N GLN A 40 9.18 -4.19 -0.76
CA GLN A 40 8.84 -2.86 -0.25
C GLN A 40 9.92 -1.83 -0.56
N GLN A 41 11.18 -2.17 -0.35
CA GLN A 41 12.30 -1.28 -0.66
C GLN A 41 12.35 -0.93 -2.14
N LYS A 42 12.12 -1.92 -3.01
CA LYS A 42 12.10 -1.70 -4.44
C LYS A 42 10.99 -0.75 -4.85
N ALA A 43 9.79 -0.93 -4.33
CA ALA A 43 8.66 -0.06 -4.62
C ALA A 43 8.94 1.38 -4.17
N ASP A 44 9.54 1.53 -3.00
CA ASP A 44 9.89 2.85 -2.47
C ASP A 44 10.90 3.56 -3.38
N LYS A 45 11.90 2.84 -3.85
CA LYS A 45 12.94 3.41 -4.74
C LYS A 45 12.41 3.79 -6.10
N THR A 46 11.39 3.11 -6.61
CA THR A 46 10.85 3.38 -7.95
C THR A 46 9.86 4.53 -8.00
N GLY A 47 9.59 5.17 -6.87
CA GLY A 47 8.67 6.31 -6.83
C GLY A 47 7.21 5.93 -6.77
N ALA A 48 6.90 4.68 -6.43
CA ALA A 48 5.52 4.21 -6.32
C ALA A 48 4.80 4.73 -5.07
N LEU A 49 5.56 5.13 -4.05
CA LEU A 49 5.02 5.49 -2.74
C LEU A 49 5.44 6.88 -2.31
N ASP A 50 4.55 7.59 -1.63
CA ASP A 50 4.90 8.79 -0.87
C ASP A 50 5.53 8.42 0.46
N LYS A 51 5.08 7.31 1.05
CA LYS A 51 5.52 6.87 2.37
C LYS A 51 5.50 5.36 2.44
N SER A 52 6.55 4.79 3.02
CA SER A 52 6.61 3.37 3.36
C SER A 52 6.36 3.19 4.84
N GLU A 53 5.53 2.23 5.20
CA GLU A 53 5.36 1.80 6.58
C GLU A 53 5.83 0.36 6.72
N TRP A 54 6.36 0.01 7.88
CA TRP A 54 6.98 -1.30 8.10
C TRP A 54 6.13 -2.22 8.95
N SER A 55 4.91 -1.80 9.28
CA SER A 55 3.91 -2.64 9.93
C SER A 55 2.54 -2.34 9.34
N MET A 56 1.66 -3.35 9.35
CA MET A 56 0.31 -3.17 8.82
C MET A 56 -0.51 -2.18 9.64
N PRO A 57 -0.47 -2.20 11.00
CA PRO A 57 -1.20 -1.19 11.77
C PRO A 57 -0.81 0.24 11.42
N ASP A 58 0.49 0.48 11.24
CA ASP A 58 0.96 1.82 10.89
C ASP A 58 0.55 2.20 9.47
N ALA A 59 0.58 1.24 8.55
CA ALA A 59 0.25 1.48 7.15
C ALA A 59 -1.22 1.87 6.96
N VAL A 60 -2.13 1.31 7.74
CA VAL A 60 -3.56 1.57 7.60
C VAL A 60 -4.07 2.70 8.48
N ARG A 61 -3.21 3.24 9.34
CA ARG A 61 -3.60 4.36 10.21
C ARG A 61 -4.02 5.55 9.36
N ASP A 62 -5.20 6.08 9.65
CA ASP A 62 -5.77 7.24 8.96
C ASP A 62 -5.96 7.06 7.45
N ALA A 63 -5.96 5.81 6.96
CA ALA A 63 -6.21 5.55 5.56
C ALA A 63 -7.68 5.80 5.20
N ASP A 64 -7.89 6.55 4.13
CA ASP A 64 -9.24 6.74 3.57
C ASP A 64 -9.65 5.53 2.74
N LYS A 65 -8.69 4.92 2.07
CA LYS A 65 -8.91 3.72 1.26
C LYS A 65 -7.75 2.76 1.43
N ILE A 66 -8.06 1.47 1.42
CA ILE A 66 -7.06 0.41 1.49
C ILE A 66 -7.24 -0.49 0.27
N VAL A 67 -6.18 -0.64 -0.50
CA VAL A 67 -6.15 -1.52 -1.68
C VAL A 67 -5.27 -2.72 -1.35
N ILE A 68 -5.83 -3.91 -1.45
CA ILE A 68 -5.08 -5.15 -1.24
C ILE A 68 -4.70 -5.71 -2.60
N ALA A 69 -3.42 -5.62 -2.93
CA ALA A 69 -2.86 -6.05 -4.22
C ALA A 69 -1.96 -7.28 -4.05
N THR A 70 -2.34 -8.18 -3.17
CA THR A 70 -1.65 -9.45 -2.95
C THR A 70 -2.36 -10.56 -3.71
N PRO A 71 -1.70 -11.74 -3.89
CA PRO A 71 -2.40 -12.89 -4.44
C PRO A 71 -3.69 -13.19 -3.66
N ALA A 72 -4.71 -13.67 -4.37
CA ALA A 72 -6.03 -13.94 -3.77
C ALA A 72 -5.94 -14.91 -2.57
N SER A 73 -4.98 -15.83 -2.59
CA SER A 73 -4.77 -16.77 -1.49
C SER A 73 -4.36 -16.09 -0.18
N ALA A 74 -3.74 -14.90 -0.25
CA ALA A 74 -3.33 -14.16 0.93
C ALA A 74 -4.37 -13.10 1.35
N ALA A 75 -5.23 -12.67 0.44
CA ALA A 75 -6.13 -11.55 0.68
C ALA A 75 -7.09 -11.80 1.84
N ARG A 76 -7.58 -13.02 1.98
CA ARG A 76 -8.50 -13.37 3.07
C ARG A 76 -7.86 -13.19 4.44
N SER A 77 -6.66 -13.71 4.61
CA SER A 77 -5.92 -13.59 5.87
C SER A 77 -5.64 -12.12 6.19
N ILE A 78 -5.28 -11.34 5.18
CA ILE A 78 -5.03 -9.91 5.34
C ILE A 78 -6.30 -9.18 5.76
N LEU A 79 -7.44 -9.49 5.16
CA LEU A 79 -8.73 -8.89 5.54
C LEU A 79 -9.09 -9.20 6.99
N GLU A 80 -8.84 -10.43 7.43
CA GLU A 80 -9.09 -10.82 8.82
C GLU A 80 -8.19 -10.03 9.78
N ASP A 81 -6.92 -9.85 9.44
CA ASP A 81 -5.99 -9.07 10.24
C ASP A 81 -6.40 -7.58 10.27
N LEU A 82 -6.79 -7.03 9.12
CA LEU A 82 -7.22 -5.63 9.04
C LEU A 82 -8.43 -5.35 9.93
N ALA A 83 -9.34 -6.30 10.04
CA ALA A 83 -10.54 -6.13 10.86
C ALA A 83 -10.19 -5.82 12.32
N SER A 84 -9.05 -6.28 12.80
CA SER A 84 -8.60 -6.04 14.17
C SER A 84 -8.01 -4.63 14.37
N TYR A 85 -7.68 -3.93 13.30
CA TYR A 85 -7.11 -2.58 13.36
C TYR A 85 -8.12 -1.48 13.04
N LEU A 86 -9.25 -1.87 12.48
CA LEU A 86 -10.30 -0.93 12.05
C LEU A 86 -11.54 -0.97 13.00
#